data_f9ab1ee72d39b90120ec4f449bf11c88
#
_entry.id   f9ab1ee72d39b90120ec4f449bf11c88
#
_cell.length_a   1.000
_cell.length_b   1.000
_cell.length_c   1.000
_cell.angle_alpha   90.00
_cell.angle_beta   90.00
_cell.angle_gamma   90.00
#
_symmetry.space_group_name_H-M   'P 1'
#
loop_
_entity.id
_entity.type
_entity.pdbx_description
1 polymer ?
#
loop_
_entity_poly.entity_id
_entity_poly.type
_entity_poly.pdbx_seq_one_letter_code
_entity_poly.pdbx_strand_id
1 'polypeptide(L)'
;MGLREKITDRFGLPKDLVMGAAVLTVTGRSEAYIENYRGIIEYTEQRIRLQTKTCQMTFCGEQLHIDYYTEDEMKISVQIGEIRYC
;
A
#
# COMPACT_ATOMS: atom_id res chain seq x y z
N MET A 1 17.95 4.79 14.54
CA MET A 1 17.71 5.24 14.05
C MET A 1 17.35 5.40 13.70
N GLY A 2 17.27 5.28 13.73
CA GLY A 2 16.86 5.80 13.11
C GLY A 2 16.36 5.81 12.77
N LEU A 3 16.39 5.66 12.76
CA LEU A 3 15.95 5.90 12.13
C LEU A 3 15.27 5.99 12.21
N ARG A 4 15.04 6.02 12.47
CA ARG A 4 14.38 6.27 12.21
C ARG A 4 13.90 6.86 12.55
N GLU A 5 13.93 6.92 12.71
CA GLU A 5 13.40 7.65 12.65
C GLU A 5 13.07 8.09 12.38
N LYS A 6 13.16 8.15 12.40
CA LYS A 6 12.86 8.66 11.73
C LYS A 6 12.27 8.82 11.10
N ILE A 7 11.97 8.77 10.94
CA ILE A 7 11.30 9.05 10.17
C ILE A 7 10.60 9.44 10.21
N THR A 8 10.34 9.42 10.31
CA THR A 8 9.60 9.98 10.18
C THR A 8 9.16 10.24 10.41
N ASP A 9 9.15 10.05 10.54
CA ASP A 9 8.69 10.37 10.48
C ASP A 9 8.44 10.34 10.35
N ARG A 10 8.53 9.93 10.34
CA ARG A 10 8.36 9.83 9.88
C ARG A 10 7.97 10.06 9.86
N PHE A 11 7.77 10.03 10.10
CA PHE A 11 7.61 10.37 9.96
C PHE A 11 6.92 10.90 9.84
N GLY A 12 6.80 10.80 9.94
CA GLY A 12 5.50 11.13 9.83
C GLY A 12 5.04 12.46 9.34
N LEU A 13 5.06 12.62 8.09
CA LEU A 13 4.46 13.82 7.50
C LEU A 13 2.94 13.68 7.52
N PRO A 14 2.19 14.78 7.75
CA PRO A 14 0.75 14.75 7.57
C PRO A 14 0.39 14.35 6.15
N LYS A 15 -0.77 13.73 6.00
CA LYS A 15 -1.18 13.23 4.68
C LYS A 15 -1.30 14.34 3.64
N ASP A 16 -1.78 15.50 4.03
CA ASP A 16 -1.94 16.58 3.06
C ASP A 16 -0.59 17.12 2.59
N LEU A 17 0.48 16.91 3.32
CA LEU A 17 1.81 17.30 2.84
C LEU A 17 2.34 16.35 1.78
N VAL A 18 1.78 15.15 1.65
CA VAL A 18 2.15 14.26 0.57
C VAL A 18 1.20 14.42 -0.62
N MET A 19 0.35 15.43 -0.58
CA MET A 19 -0.49 15.84 -1.71
C MET A 19 -1.44 14.76 -2.17
N GLY A 20 -1.90 13.94 -1.24
CA GLY A 20 -2.81 12.86 -1.58
C GLY A 20 -2.15 11.66 -2.22
N ALA A 21 -0.85 11.63 -2.29
CA ALA A 21 -0.14 10.48 -2.82
C ALA A 21 -0.39 9.25 -1.95
N ALA A 22 -0.39 8.09 -2.58
CA ALA A 22 -0.54 6.85 -1.83
C ALA A 22 0.71 6.61 -0.99
N VAL A 23 0.49 6.13 0.23
CA VAL A 23 1.59 5.81 1.14
C VAL A 23 1.55 4.30 1.35
N LEU A 24 2.68 3.65 1.10
CA LEU A 24 2.79 2.21 1.18
C LEU A 24 3.78 1.83 2.26
N THR A 25 3.35 0.97 3.17
CA THR A 25 4.21 0.42 4.21
C THR A 25 4.22 -1.09 4.04
N VAL A 26 5.40 -1.67 3.84
CA VAL A 26 5.54 -3.10 3.60
C VAL A 26 6.35 -3.71 4.74
N THR A 27 5.85 -4.82 5.27
CA THR A 27 6.55 -5.57 6.31
C THR A 27 6.91 -6.93 5.73
N GLY A 28 8.19 -7.13 5.45
CA GLY A 28 8.66 -8.37 4.84
C GLY A 28 7.92 -8.63 3.54
N ARG A 29 7.48 -9.86 3.37
CA ARG A 29 6.68 -10.25 2.21
C ARG A 29 5.25 -10.60 2.62
N SER A 30 4.92 -10.37 3.86
CA SER A 30 3.66 -10.88 4.39
C SER A 30 2.58 -9.83 4.57
N GLU A 31 2.96 -8.55 4.58
CA GLU A 31 1.98 -7.50 4.81
C GLU A 31 2.30 -6.24 4.03
N ALA A 32 1.27 -5.61 3.50
CA ALA A 32 1.37 -4.29 2.89
C ALA A 32 0.19 -3.46 3.37
N TYR A 33 0.49 -2.26 3.83
CA TYR A 33 -0.53 -1.33 4.31
C TYR A 33 -0.49 -0.11 3.40
N ILE A 34 -1.63 0.18 2.78
CA ILE A 34 -1.73 1.25 1.79
C ILE A 34 -2.68 2.32 2.30
N GLU A 35 -2.25 3.57 2.22
CA GLU A 35 -3.06 4.73 2.60
C GLU A 35 -3.25 5.62 1.39
N ASN A 36 -4.40 6.25 1.31
CA ASN A 36 -4.74 7.24 0.26
C ASN A 36 -4.91 6.61 -1.12
N TYR A 37 -5.33 5.36 -1.19
CA TYR A 37 -5.72 4.83 -2.48
C TYR A 37 -7.13 5.35 -2.83
N ARG A 38 -7.50 5.27 -4.11
CA ARG A 38 -8.75 5.83 -4.60
C ARG A 38 -9.78 4.78 -4.94
N GLY A 39 -9.37 3.58 -5.29
CA GLY A 39 -10.31 2.53 -5.62
C GLY A 39 -9.62 1.22 -5.91
N ILE A 40 -10.41 0.14 -5.91
CA ILE A 40 -9.90 -1.19 -6.21
C ILE A 40 -10.28 -1.49 -7.65
N ILE A 41 -9.27 -1.76 -8.48
CA ILE A 41 -9.49 -2.07 -9.89
C ILE A 41 -9.65 -3.57 -10.08
N GLU A 42 -8.83 -4.35 -9.37
CA GLU A 42 -8.82 -5.80 -9.54
C GLU A 42 -8.42 -6.45 -8.23
N TYR A 43 -9.07 -7.56 -7.90
CA TYR A 43 -8.72 -8.32 -6.71
C TYR A 43 -8.83 -9.80 -7.03
N THR A 44 -7.68 -10.47 -7.08
CA THR A 44 -7.60 -11.93 -7.18
C THR A 44 -6.56 -12.39 -6.17
N GLU A 45 -6.43 -13.70 -6.02
CA GLU A 45 -5.41 -14.23 -5.11
C GLU A 45 -4.00 -14.01 -5.63
N GLN A 46 -3.85 -13.73 -6.91
CA GLN A 46 -2.55 -13.51 -7.50
C GLN A 46 -2.25 -12.06 -7.79
N ARG A 47 -3.28 -11.21 -7.80
CA ARG A 47 -3.09 -9.81 -8.19
C ARG A 47 -4.11 -8.91 -7.55
N ILE A 48 -3.63 -7.84 -6.95
CA ILE A 48 -4.49 -6.78 -6.44
C ILE A 48 -4.02 -5.49 -7.09
N ARG A 49 -4.92 -4.81 -7.77
CA ARG A 49 -4.60 -3.56 -8.46
C ARG A 49 -5.45 -2.44 -7.91
N LEU A 50 -4.80 -1.36 -7.54
CA LEU A 50 -5.45 -0.21 -6.94
C LEU A 50 -5.21 1.03 -7.79
N GLN A 51 -6.19 1.91 -7.79
CA GLN A 51 -6.04 3.22 -8.38
C GLN A 51 -5.61 4.18 -7.29
N THR A 52 -4.56 4.95 -7.53
CA THR A 52 -4.14 6.02 -6.64
C THR A 52 -4.31 7.34 -7.36
N LYS A 53 -3.94 8.43 -6.71
CA LYS A 53 -4.09 9.75 -7.29
C LYS A 53 -3.27 9.90 -8.58
N THR A 54 -2.07 9.34 -8.58
CA THR A 54 -1.13 9.60 -9.67
C THR A 54 -0.87 8.40 -10.56
N CYS A 55 -1.20 7.19 -10.11
CA CYS A 55 -0.86 6.00 -10.86
C CYS A 55 -1.70 4.82 -10.40
N GLN A 56 -1.48 3.68 -11.04
CA GLN A 56 -2.03 2.41 -10.57
C GLN A 56 -0.93 1.66 -9.85
N MET A 57 -1.30 1.00 -8.76
CA MET A 57 -0.37 0.23 -7.96
C MET A 57 -0.83 -1.21 -7.99
N THR A 58 0.04 -2.13 -8.40
CA THR A 58 -0.30 -3.53 -8.55
C THR A 58 0.56 -4.39 -7.63
N PHE A 59 -0.11 -5.22 -6.86
CA PHE A 59 0.54 -6.19 -5.98
C PHE A 59 0.36 -7.56 -6.60
N CYS A 60 1.46 -8.25 -6.86
CA CYS A 60 1.44 -9.58 -7.44
C CYS A 60 2.02 -10.56 -6.44
N GLY A 61 1.43 -11.74 -6.34
CA GLY A 61 1.92 -12.75 -5.41
C GLY A 61 1.05 -13.98 -5.44
N GLU A 62 0.99 -14.65 -4.31
CA GLU A 62 0.19 -15.88 -4.17
C GLU A 62 -0.64 -15.79 -2.90
N GLN A 63 -1.89 -16.25 -3.02
CA GLN A 63 -2.81 -16.26 -1.89
C GLN A 63 -2.98 -14.89 -1.27
N LEU A 64 -2.94 -13.86 -2.11
CA LEU A 64 -3.12 -12.49 -1.63
C LEU A 64 -4.51 -12.33 -1.04
N HIS A 65 -4.57 -11.61 0.05
CA HIS A 65 -5.81 -11.43 0.78
C HIS A 65 -5.89 -10.01 1.31
N ILE A 66 -7.05 -9.40 1.15
CA ILE A 66 -7.31 -8.10 1.75
C ILE A 66 -7.89 -8.36 3.13
N ASP A 67 -7.10 -8.06 4.17
CA ASP A 67 -7.53 -8.26 5.55
C ASP A 67 -8.69 -7.33 5.90
N TYR A 68 -8.55 -6.07 5.50
CA TYR A 68 -9.61 -5.09 5.67
C TYR A 68 -9.32 -3.91 4.75
N TYR A 69 -10.35 -3.12 4.51
CA TYR A 69 -10.16 -1.89 3.76
C TYR A 69 -11.24 -0.89 4.15
N THR A 70 -10.90 0.37 3.99
CA THR A 70 -11.82 1.47 4.15
C THR A 70 -11.81 2.26 2.85
N GLU A 71 -12.40 3.43 2.89
CA GLU A 71 -12.45 4.31 1.73
C GLU A 71 -11.06 4.66 1.20
N ASP A 72 -10.08 4.76 2.10
CA ASP A 72 -8.75 5.24 1.72
C ASP A 72 -7.61 4.43 2.34
N GLU A 73 -7.89 3.35 3.06
CA GLU A 73 -6.85 2.54 3.70
C GLU A 73 -7.13 1.07 3.45
N MET A 74 -6.07 0.29 3.28
CA MET A 74 -6.19 -1.13 2.99
C MET A 74 -5.01 -1.87 3.56
N LYS A 75 -5.26 -3.08 4.06
CA LYS A 75 -4.19 -3.98 4.45
C LYS A 75 -4.28 -5.25 3.64
N ILE A 76 -3.17 -5.59 2.99
CA ILE A 76 -3.03 -6.80 2.18
C ILE A 76 -2.06 -7.72 2.89
N SER A 77 -2.35 -9.00 2.90
CA SER A 77 -1.48 -9.96 3.55
C SER A 77 -1.26 -11.18 2.69
N VAL A 78 -0.40 -12.01 3.14
CA VAL A 78 0.13 -13.27 2.73
C VAL A 78 1.32 -13.07 1.80
N GLN A 79 1.47 -13.78 0.70
CA GLN A 79 2.77 -13.72 0.03
C GLN A 79 2.78 -12.70 -1.08
N ILE A 80 3.41 -11.57 -0.79
CA ILE A 80 3.60 -10.51 -1.78
C ILE A 80 4.91 -10.79 -2.51
N GLY A 81 4.84 -10.96 -3.82
CA GLY A 81 6.01 -11.23 -4.62
C GLY A 81 6.55 -10.00 -5.31
N GLU A 82 5.67 -9.10 -5.70
CA GLU A 82 6.08 -7.97 -6.52
C GLU A 82 5.10 -6.82 -6.32
N ILE A 83 5.62 -5.61 -6.32
CA ILE A 83 4.81 -4.39 -6.26
C ILE A 83 5.23 -3.53 -7.44
N ARG A 84 4.26 -3.11 -8.25
CA ARG A 84 4.51 -2.32 -9.44
C ARG A 84 3.73 -1.03 -9.44
N TYR A 85 4.29 -0.04 -10.08
CA TYR A 85 3.62 1.24 -10.34
C TYR A 85 3.46 1.41 -11.84
N CYS A 86 2.35 2.00 -12.24
CA CYS A 86 2.12 2.30 -13.66
C CYS A 86 1.84 3.76 -13.88
#